data_45ca5d1db2da5bbce16db3ee43db9f4c
#
_entry.id   45ca5d1db2da5bbce16db3ee43db9f4c
#
_cell.length_a   1.000
_cell.length_b   1.000
_cell.length_c   1.000
_cell.angle_alpha   90.00
_cell.angle_beta   90.00
_cell.angle_gamma   90.00
#
_symmetry.space_group_name_H-M   'P 1'
#
loop_
_entity.id
_entity.type
_entity.pdbx_description
1 polymer ?
#
loop_
_entity_poly.entity_id
_entity_poly.type
_entity_poly.pdbx_seq_one_letter_code
_entity_poly.pdbx_strand_id
1 'polypeptide(L)'
;MLKNLTVRGFKSLKDVTVEFPRMAVLFGPNAAGKSNLLDAIQALSRIGTQRTLADALGEPIRGYPIEAFSFPSGGLAELLSASSAQFSLEADLKVGKDSYRYRIAADIEAGSGRLSTADEYVAQLGARGEEKGRPA
;
A
#
# COMPACT_ATOMS: atom_id res chain seq x y z
N MET A 1 1.95 -9.10 -14.09
CA MET A 1 0.91 -8.07 -14.37
C MET A 1 0.03 -7.89 -13.14
N LEU A 2 -0.10 -6.67 -12.69
CA LEU A 2 -0.97 -6.33 -11.56
C LEU A 2 -2.43 -6.50 -11.97
N LYS A 3 -3.19 -7.25 -11.19
CA LYS A 3 -4.62 -7.52 -11.42
C LYS A 3 -5.53 -6.74 -10.49
N ASN A 4 -5.23 -6.79 -9.20
CA ASN A 4 -5.98 -6.09 -8.17
C ASN A 4 -5.01 -5.41 -7.22
N LEU A 5 -5.42 -4.28 -6.69
CA LEU A 5 -4.71 -3.61 -5.61
C LEU A 5 -5.73 -3.17 -4.56
N THR A 6 -5.54 -3.64 -3.34
CA THR A 6 -6.29 -3.16 -2.18
C THR A 6 -5.37 -2.29 -1.34
N VAL A 7 -5.82 -1.09 -1.06
CA VAL A 7 -5.08 -0.07 -0.29
C VAL A 7 -5.90 0.29 0.93
N ARG A 8 -5.28 0.21 2.09
CA ARG A 8 -5.93 0.60 3.35
C ARG A 8 -5.02 1.52 4.16
N GLY A 9 -5.54 2.66 4.55
CA GLY A 9 -4.83 3.59 5.42
C GLY A 9 -3.65 4.32 4.77
N PHE A 10 -3.62 4.43 3.44
CA PHE A 10 -2.57 5.12 2.69
C PHE A 10 -3.09 6.44 2.13
N LYS A 11 -2.53 7.55 2.61
CA LYS A 11 -2.93 8.91 2.23
C LYS A 11 -4.45 9.09 2.35
N SER A 12 -5.13 9.51 1.26
CA SER A 12 -6.59 9.63 1.25
C SER A 12 -7.33 8.30 1.04
N LEU A 13 -6.60 7.23 0.73
CA LEU A 13 -7.16 5.92 0.41
C LEU A 13 -7.32 5.11 1.69
N LYS A 14 -8.49 5.20 2.34
CA LYS A 14 -8.74 4.54 3.61
C LYS A 14 -9.04 3.06 3.45
N ASP A 15 -9.84 2.69 2.47
CA ASP A 15 -10.13 1.30 2.10
C ASP A 15 -10.65 1.28 0.67
N VAL A 16 -9.75 0.99 -0.26
CA VAL A 16 -10.03 1.03 -1.70
C VAL A 16 -9.49 -0.23 -2.35
N THR A 17 -10.30 -0.89 -3.16
CA THR A 17 -9.88 -1.99 -4.03
C THR A 17 -10.09 -1.60 -5.47
N VAL A 18 -9.04 -1.73 -6.27
CA VAL A 18 -9.06 -1.42 -7.71
C VAL A 18 -8.68 -2.66 -8.50
N GLU A 19 -9.50 -2.99 -9.48
CA GLU A 19 -9.22 -4.03 -10.46
C GLU A 19 -8.59 -3.39 -11.71
N PHE A 20 -7.49 -3.98 -12.20
CA PHE A 20 -6.75 -3.45 -13.35
C PHE A 20 -6.92 -4.34 -14.57
N PRO A 21 -7.53 -3.85 -15.67
CA PRO A 21 -7.45 -4.47 -16.99
C PRO A 21 -6.05 -4.28 -17.58
N ARG A 22 -5.79 -4.84 -18.76
CA ARG A 22 -4.50 -4.66 -19.47
C ARG A 22 -4.13 -3.20 -19.70
N MET A 23 -5.12 -2.35 -19.92
CA MET A 23 -4.97 -0.91 -20.02
C MET A 23 -6.03 -0.24 -19.16
N ALA A 24 -5.63 0.67 -18.32
CA ALA A 24 -6.53 1.46 -17.48
C ALA A 24 -6.24 2.95 -17.64
N VAL A 25 -7.29 3.74 -17.69
CA VAL A 25 -7.20 5.20 -17.72
C VAL A 25 -7.85 5.75 -16.45
N LEU A 26 -7.08 6.54 -15.70
CA LEU A 26 -7.56 7.21 -14.50
C LEU A 26 -7.97 8.64 -14.86
N PHE A 27 -9.22 8.98 -14.59
CA PHE A 27 -9.72 10.32 -14.78
C PHE A 27 -10.65 10.72 -13.62
N GLY A 28 -10.82 12.01 -13.43
CA GLY A 28 -11.67 12.56 -12.38
C GLY A 28 -11.11 13.89 -11.87
N PRO A 29 -11.82 14.57 -10.96
CA PRO A 29 -11.34 15.80 -10.34
C PRO A 29 -10.05 15.57 -9.55
N ASN A 30 -9.25 16.64 -9.37
CA ASN A 30 -7.94 16.56 -8.70
C ASN A 30 -8.00 16.03 -7.25
N ALA A 31 -9.12 16.20 -6.57
CA ALA A 31 -9.33 15.74 -5.21
C ALA A 31 -9.83 14.28 -5.09
N ALA A 32 -9.96 13.55 -6.21
CA ALA A 32 -10.54 12.19 -6.22
C ALA A 32 -9.58 11.08 -5.79
N GLY A 33 -8.31 11.39 -5.47
CA GLY A 33 -7.33 10.39 -5.01
C GLY A 33 -6.55 9.69 -6.13
N LYS A 34 -6.64 10.14 -7.38
CA LYS A 34 -5.90 9.55 -8.51
C LYS A 34 -4.40 9.53 -8.27
N SER A 35 -3.84 10.66 -7.86
CA SER A 35 -2.40 10.78 -7.58
C SER A 35 -1.99 9.91 -6.39
N ASN A 36 -2.86 9.79 -5.40
CA ASN A 36 -2.61 8.92 -4.23
C ASN A 36 -2.63 7.44 -4.61
N LEU A 37 -3.48 7.04 -5.57
CA LEU A 37 -3.46 5.67 -6.10
C LEU A 37 -2.15 5.40 -6.86
N LEU A 38 -1.68 6.34 -7.65
CA LEU A 38 -0.38 6.21 -8.34
C LEU A 38 0.77 6.15 -7.35
N ASP A 39 0.72 6.94 -6.29
CA ASP A 39 1.71 6.88 -5.21
C ASP A 39 1.70 5.52 -4.49
N ALA A 40 0.52 4.93 -4.29
CA ALA A 40 0.40 3.59 -3.70
C ALA A 40 1.00 2.50 -4.59
N ILE A 41 0.76 2.56 -5.89
CA ILE A 41 1.36 1.63 -6.87
C ILE A 41 2.89 1.79 -6.88
N GLN A 42 3.37 3.01 -6.84
CA GLN A 42 4.80 3.30 -6.80
C GLN A 42 5.43 2.84 -5.48
N ALA A 43 4.77 3.04 -4.35
CA ALA A 43 5.20 2.53 -3.06
C ALA A 43 5.33 1.01 -3.08
N LEU A 44 4.34 0.32 -3.64
CA LEU A 44 4.36 -1.13 -3.78
C LEU A 44 5.59 -1.61 -4.57
N SER A 45 5.87 -0.98 -5.70
CA SER A 45 7.06 -1.29 -6.52
C SER A 45 8.37 -1.02 -5.76
N ARG A 46 8.45 0.10 -5.05
CA ARG A 46 9.65 0.49 -4.33
C ARG A 46 9.90 -0.36 -3.08
N ILE A 47 8.86 -0.79 -2.40
CA ILE A 47 8.98 -1.71 -1.27
C ILE A 47 9.67 -3.00 -1.69
N GLY A 48 9.39 -3.50 -2.88
CA GLY A 48 10.04 -4.69 -3.43
C GLY A 48 11.49 -4.49 -3.88
N THR A 49 11.96 -3.26 -4.03
CA THR A 49 13.28 -2.96 -4.62
C THR A 49 14.21 -2.17 -3.70
N GLN A 50 13.68 -1.45 -2.72
CA GLN A 50 14.48 -0.64 -1.79
C GLN A 50 14.84 -1.44 -0.53
N ARG A 51 15.90 -1.01 0.16
CA ARG A 51 16.39 -1.72 1.34
C ARG A 51 15.54 -1.48 2.59
N THR A 52 14.97 -0.29 2.70
CA THR A 52 14.17 0.11 3.87
C THR A 52 12.83 0.68 3.46
N LEU A 53 11.86 0.67 4.38
CA LEU A 53 10.58 1.35 4.18
C LEU A 53 10.75 2.86 4.02
N ALA A 54 11.68 3.47 4.75
CA ALA A 54 11.98 4.89 4.62
C ALA A 54 12.44 5.24 3.19
N ASP A 55 13.32 4.43 2.61
CA ASP A 55 13.77 4.62 1.23
C ASP A 55 12.63 4.38 0.23
N ALA A 56 11.80 3.37 0.48
CA ALA A 56 10.67 3.05 -0.39
C ALA A 56 9.62 4.16 -0.41
N LEU A 57 9.36 4.80 0.74
CA LEU A 57 8.38 5.88 0.88
C LEU A 57 8.97 7.28 0.62
N GLY A 58 10.27 7.36 0.31
CA GLY A 58 10.92 8.59 -0.09
C GLY A 58 10.64 8.96 -1.54
N GLU A 59 11.34 9.97 -2.06
CA GLU A 59 11.23 10.39 -3.45
C GLU A 59 11.36 9.18 -4.41
N PRO A 60 10.55 9.11 -5.49
CA PRO A 60 9.66 10.13 -6.03
C PRO A 60 8.24 10.14 -5.45
N ILE A 61 7.95 9.38 -4.41
CA ILE A 61 6.66 9.46 -3.73
C ILE A 61 6.56 10.83 -3.04
N ARG A 62 5.44 11.52 -3.25
CA ARG A 62 5.25 12.87 -2.74
C ARG A 62 5.08 12.89 -1.22
N GLY A 63 5.71 13.83 -0.58
CA GLY A 63 5.62 14.06 0.86
C GLY A 63 6.65 13.26 1.67
N TYR A 64 6.61 13.44 2.96
CA TYR A 64 7.44 12.70 3.91
C TYR A 64 6.83 11.31 4.18
N PRO A 65 7.62 10.33 4.67
CA PRO A 65 7.09 8.99 4.95
C PRO A 65 5.86 8.95 5.86
N ILE A 66 5.75 9.84 6.84
CA ILE A 66 4.56 9.91 7.70
C ILE A 66 3.30 10.31 6.92
N GLU A 67 3.44 11.07 5.86
CA GLU A 67 2.33 11.51 5.01
C GLU A 67 1.78 10.38 4.12
N ALA A 68 2.46 9.23 4.07
CA ALA A 68 1.94 8.04 3.43
C ALA A 68 0.78 7.41 4.21
N PHE A 69 0.71 7.67 5.51
CA PHE A 69 -0.35 7.14 6.38
C PHE A 69 -1.59 8.05 6.31
N SER A 70 -2.78 7.46 6.36
CA SER A 70 -4.03 8.24 6.41
C SER A 70 -4.10 9.02 7.71
N PHE A 71 -4.43 10.31 7.60
CA PHE A 71 -4.63 11.14 8.77
C PHE A 71 -6.05 10.92 9.33
N PRO A 72 -6.19 10.82 10.66
CA PRO A 72 -7.50 10.84 11.29
C PRO A 72 -8.18 12.20 11.12
N SER A 73 -9.44 12.32 11.51
CA SER A 73 -10.22 13.55 11.36
C SER A 73 -9.61 14.78 12.04
N GLY A 74 -8.85 14.59 13.12
CA GLY A 74 -8.09 15.64 13.79
C GLY A 74 -6.75 16.00 13.13
N GLY A 75 -6.45 15.40 11.98
CA GLY A 75 -5.24 15.69 11.20
C GLY A 75 -3.96 15.13 11.81
N LEU A 76 -2.84 15.77 11.48
CA LEU A 76 -1.51 15.34 11.91
C LEU A 76 -1.36 15.33 13.44
N ALA A 77 -1.96 16.30 14.13
CA ALA A 77 -1.88 16.38 15.59
C ALA A 77 -2.51 15.16 16.27
N GLU A 78 -3.65 14.69 15.76
CA GLU A 78 -4.30 13.47 16.27
C GLU A 78 -3.47 12.22 15.93
N LEU A 79 -2.88 12.16 14.73
CA LEU A 79 -1.99 11.07 14.35
C LEU A 79 -0.77 10.99 15.28
N LEU A 80 -0.17 12.12 15.61
CA LEU A 80 0.98 12.20 16.51
C LEU A 80 0.63 11.88 17.96
N SER A 81 -0.61 12.07 18.37
CA SER A 81 -1.08 11.69 19.71
C SER A 81 -1.43 10.20 19.82
N ALA A 82 -1.64 9.52 18.70
CA ALA A 82 -1.82 8.07 18.66
C ALA A 82 -0.47 7.37 18.90
N SER A 83 -0.49 6.16 19.40
CA SER A 83 0.74 5.38 19.63
C SER A 83 1.39 4.94 18.33
N SER A 84 0.59 4.62 17.32
CA SER A 84 1.06 4.20 15.99
C SER A 84 -0.04 4.38 14.94
N ALA A 85 0.37 4.38 13.68
CA ALA A 85 -0.52 4.28 12.53
C ALA A 85 -0.05 3.16 11.61
N GLN A 86 -0.95 2.62 10.81
CA GLN A 86 -0.66 1.53 9.89
C GLN A 86 -1.30 1.79 8.53
N PHE A 87 -0.60 1.42 7.47
CA PHE A 87 -1.23 1.20 6.17
C PHE A 87 -0.93 -0.21 5.66
N SER A 88 -1.75 -0.70 4.76
CA SER A 88 -1.49 -1.97 4.06
C SER A 88 -1.73 -1.84 2.56
N LEU A 89 -0.90 -2.55 1.81
CA LEU A 89 -1.02 -2.73 0.37
C LEU A 89 -1.13 -4.24 0.11
N GLU A 90 -2.15 -4.64 -0.63
CA GLU A 90 -2.34 -6.02 -1.04
C GLU A 90 -2.55 -6.07 -2.55
N ALA A 91 -1.67 -6.78 -3.24
CA ALA A 91 -1.66 -6.84 -4.69
C ALA A 91 -1.82 -8.28 -5.17
N ASP A 92 -2.74 -8.50 -6.09
CA ASP A 92 -2.85 -9.75 -6.84
C ASP A 92 -2.13 -9.58 -8.18
N LEU A 93 -1.15 -10.45 -8.39
CA LEU A 93 -0.24 -10.39 -9.53
C LEU A 93 -0.37 -11.66 -10.35
N LYS A 94 -0.42 -11.54 -11.65
CA LYS A 94 -0.33 -12.67 -12.57
C LYS A 94 1.09 -12.74 -13.16
N VAL A 95 1.74 -13.87 -12.96
CA VAL A 95 3.09 -14.14 -13.46
C VAL A 95 3.06 -15.46 -14.25
N GLY A 96 3.12 -15.36 -15.58
CA GLY A 96 2.94 -16.51 -16.44
C GLY A 96 1.55 -17.14 -16.31
N LYS A 97 1.48 -18.39 -15.89
CA LYS A 97 0.23 -19.13 -15.68
C LYS A 97 -0.33 -18.97 -14.27
N ASP A 98 0.50 -18.54 -13.34
CA ASP A 98 0.19 -18.50 -11.91
C ASP A 98 -0.22 -17.11 -11.45
N SER A 99 -1.00 -17.09 -10.40
CA SER A 99 -1.40 -15.86 -9.72
C SER A 99 -0.91 -15.89 -8.28
N TYR A 100 -0.47 -14.73 -7.80
CA TYR A 100 0.08 -14.57 -6.46
C TYR A 100 -0.52 -13.35 -5.79
N ARG A 101 -0.69 -13.44 -4.49
CA ARG A 101 -1.01 -12.28 -3.64
C ARG A 101 0.23 -11.90 -2.85
N TYR A 102 0.61 -10.64 -2.97
CA TYR A 102 1.60 -10.02 -2.11
C TYR A 102 0.90 -9.02 -1.20
N ARG A 103 1.18 -9.12 0.08
CA ARG A 103 0.66 -8.18 1.07
C ARG A 103 1.79 -7.64 1.93
N ILE A 104 1.74 -6.35 2.22
CA ILE A 104 2.57 -5.71 3.21
C ILE A 104 1.73 -4.76 4.05
N ALA A 105 1.97 -4.76 5.36
CA ALA A 105 1.46 -3.78 6.29
C ALA A 105 2.64 -3.06 6.94
N ALA A 106 2.63 -1.75 6.88
CA ALA A 106 3.67 -0.90 7.45
C ALA A 106 3.12 -0.10 8.62
N ASP A 107 3.90 -0.03 9.69
CA ASP A 107 3.60 0.78 10.87
C ASP A 107 4.55 1.95 10.97
N ILE A 108 4.06 3.05 11.51
CA ILE A 108 4.85 4.16 11.97
C ILE A 108 4.58 4.43 13.45
N GLU A 109 5.65 4.54 14.23
CA GLU A 109 5.57 4.94 15.63
C GLU A 109 5.53 6.47 15.72
N ALA A 110 4.47 7.00 16.31
CA ALA A 110 4.22 8.44 16.30
C ALA A 110 5.31 9.26 17.00
N GLY A 111 5.85 8.75 18.11
CA GLY A 111 6.84 9.47 18.91
C GLY A 111 8.22 9.59 18.25
N SER A 112 8.66 8.54 17.55
CA SER A 112 10.00 8.46 16.95
C SER A 112 10.00 8.61 15.43
N GLY A 113 8.85 8.46 14.78
CA GLY A 113 8.76 8.37 13.31
C GLY A 113 9.33 7.06 12.76
N ARG A 114 9.57 6.07 13.61
CA ARG A 114 10.15 4.79 13.20
C ARG A 114 9.16 3.99 12.38
N LEU A 115 9.62 3.59 11.19
CA LEU A 115 8.88 2.72 10.29
C LEU A 115 9.26 1.27 10.53
N SER A 116 8.27 0.39 10.53
CA SER A 116 8.49 -1.06 10.64
C SER A 116 7.47 -1.84 9.81
N THR A 117 7.83 -3.06 9.45
CA THR A 117 6.93 -3.98 8.78
C THR A 117 6.13 -4.75 9.83
N ALA A 118 4.80 -4.57 9.81
CA ALA A 118 3.90 -5.27 10.74
C ALA A 118 3.52 -6.66 10.22
N ASP A 119 3.34 -6.80 8.90
CA ASP A 119 2.99 -8.05 8.25
C ASP A 119 3.49 -8.04 6.81
N GLU A 120 4.02 -9.14 6.34
CA GLU A 120 4.44 -9.29 4.95
C GLU A 120 4.36 -10.76 4.54
N TYR A 121 3.70 -11.02 3.42
CA TYR A 121 3.70 -12.38 2.86
C TYR A 121 3.43 -12.39 1.35
N VAL A 122 3.80 -13.50 0.74
CA VAL A 122 3.42 -13.89 -0.63
C VAL A 122 2.66 -15.21 -0.54
N ALA A 123 1.52 -15.32 -1.21
CA ALA A 123 0.76 -16.55 -1.33
C ALA A 123 0.42 -16.82 -2.80
N GLN A 124 0.48 -18.07 -3.21
CA GLN A 124 -0.04 -18.46 -4.51
C GLN A 124 -1.57 -18.49 -4.45
N LEU A 125 -2.22 -18.02 -5.50
CA LEU A 125 -3.68 -18.02 -5.61
C LEU A 125 -4.17 -19.18 -6.46
N GLY A 126 -5.30 -19.75 -6.06
CA GLY A 126 -6.04 -20.72 -6.85
C GLY A 126 -6.91 -20.05 -7.92
N ALA A 127 -7.63 -20.87 -8.69
CA ALA A 127 -8.47 -20.40 -9.81
C ALA A 127 -9.60 -19.45 -9.38
N ARG A 128 -10.02 -19.53 -8.12
CA ARG A 128 -11.07 -18.67 -7.53
C ARG A 128 -10.52 -17.52 -6.71
N GLY A 129 -9.20 -17.31 -6.74
CA GLY A 129 -8.53 -16.27 -5.94
C GLY A 129 -8.27 -16.66 -4.48
N GLU A 130 -8.51 -17.92 -4.10
CA GLU A 130 -8.20 -18.43 -2.78
C GLU A 130 -6.68 -18.60 -2.57
N GLU A 131 -6.19 -18.28 -1.39
CA GLU A 131 -4.79 -18.47 -1.06
C GLU A 131 -4.47 -19.97 -0.86
N LYS A 132 -3.45 -20.44 -1.58
CA LYS A 132 -2.95 -21.81 -1.47
C LYS A 132 -1.79 -21.84 -0.48
N GLY A 133 -1.98 -22.50 0.66
CA GLY A 133 -0.89 -22.75 1.59
C GLY A 133 -0.17 -21.47 2.02
N ARG A 134 -0.80 -20.69 2.89
CA ARG A 134 -0.16 -19.50 3.44
C ARG A 134 1.08 -19.93 4.22
N PRO A 135 2.29 -19.39 3.91
CA PRO A 135 3.46 -19.68 4.73
C PRO A 135 3.19 -19.24 6.17
N ALA A 136 3.53 -20.09 7.09
CA ALA A 136 3.40 -19.81 8.50
C ALA A 136 4.29 -18.64 8.93
#